data_5ba1626324d8b28c838b5b87bcf9f0b8
#
_entry.id   5ba1626324d8b28c838b5b87bcf9f0b8
#
_cell.length_a   1.000
_cell.length_b   1.000
_cell.length_c   1.000
_cell.angle_alpha   90.00
_cell.angle_beta   90.00
_cell.angle_gamma   90.00
#
_symmetry.space_group_name_H-M   'P 1'
#
loop_
_entity.id
_entity.type
_entity.pdbx_description
1 polymer ?
#
loop_
_entity_poly.entity_id
_entity_poly.type
_entity_poly.pdbx_seq_one_letter_code
_entity_poly.pdbx_strand_id
1 'polypeptide(L)'
;NKALMEKFEKIRNLLGHQLSDQQFASLFEELADLALKKLEPKKEVSPTLAKVSETRYIPAKVKRVVWHRDNGRCTHVDPQGKRCESKHALQYEHVIPFAKGGKTSLENLKLLCPAHNQLAGIQAYGLTKMREFWPK
;
A
#
# COMPACT_ATOMS: atom_id res chain seq x y z
N ASN A 1 -6.53 6.35 27.60
CA ASN A 1 -5.37 7.23 27.47
C ASN A 1 -5.85 8.68 27.41
N LYS A 2 -5.44 9.52 28.41
CA LYS A 2 -5.88 10.92 28.59
C LYS A 2 -5.66 11.77 27.32
N ALA A 3 -4.48 11.65 26.71
CA ALA A 3 -4.14 12.39 25.48
C ALA A 3 -5.05 12.04 24.27
N LEU A 4 -5.56 10.83 24.21
CA LEU A 4 -6.52 10.44 23.17
C LEU A 4 -7.88 11.11 23.40
N MET A 5 -8.34 11.13 24.66
CA MET A 5 -9.61 11.78 25.03
C MET A 5 -9.58 13.28 24.76
N GLU A 6 -8.48 13.96 25.09
CA GLU A 6 -8.29 15.39 24.78
C GLU A 6 -8.37 15.67 23.27
N LYS A 7 -7.81 14.78 22.44
CA LYS A 7 -7.93 14.89 20.98
C LYS A 7 -9.36 14.71 20.51
N PHE A 8 -10.07 13.71 21.02
CA PHE A 8 -11.48 13.48 20.68
C PHE A 8 -12.35 14.67 21.06
N GLU A 9 -12.18 15.21 22.27
CA GLU A 9 -12.90 16.42 22.71
C GLU A 9 -12.63 17.60 21.77
N LYS A 10 -11.37 17.83 21.40
CA LYS A 10 -11.03 18.89 20.47
C LYS A 10 -11.68 18.70 19.09
N ILE A 11 -11.67 17.50 18.56
CA ILE A 11 -12.29 17.18 17.26
C ILE A 11 -13.82 17.36 17.36
N ARG A 12 -14.44 16.85 18.42
CA ARG A 12 -15.87 17.02 18.67
C ARG A 12 -16.27 18.50 18.71
N ASN A 13 -15.50 19.33 19.38
CA ASN A 13 -15.76 20.76 19.46
C ASN A 13 -15.62 21.47 18.09
N LEU A 14 -14.69 21.01 17.24
CA LEU A 14 -14.52 21.54 15.88
C LEU A 14 -15.65 21.13 14.93
N LEU A 15 -16.22 19.95 15.15
CA LEU A 15 -17.35 19.39 14.36
C LEU A 15 -18.72 19.67 14.98
N GLY A 16 -18.78 20.41 16.09
CA GLY A 16 -19.92 20.52 17.00
C GLY A 16 -21.26 20.97 16.40
N HIS A 17 -21.27 21.56 15.21
CA HIS A 17 -22.47 21.92 14.47
C HIS A 17 -22.94 20.82 13.49
N GLN A 18 -22.13 19.77 13.29
CA GLN A 18 -22.42 18.66 12.38
C GLN A 18 -22.75 17.36 13.12
N LEU A 19 -22.52 17.31 14.43
CA LEU A 19 -22.71 16.12 15.27
C LEU A 19 -23.70 16.41 16.39
N SER A 20 -24.79 15.66 16.47
CA SER A 20 -25.67 15.67 17.65
C SER A 20 -24.97 15.02 18.85
N ASP A 21 -25.28 15.48 20.06
CA ASP A 21 -24.57 15.22 21.35
C ASP A 21 -24.41 13.75 21.78
N GLN A 22 -24.87 12.77 21.03
CA GLN A 22 -24.91 11.35 21.43
C GLN A 22 -24.22 10.37 20.48
N GLN A 23 -23.50 10.80 19.45
CA GLN A 23 -23.06 9.86 18.41
C GLN A 23 -21.55 9.84 18.24
N PHE A 24 -20.86 9.11 19.11
CA PHE A 24 -19.49 8.66 18.84
C PHE A 24 -19.37 7.93 17.50
N ALA A 25 -20.41 7.21 17.07
CA ALA A 25 -20.45 6.55 15.77
C ALA A 25 -20.28 7.55 14.61
N SER A 26 -21.01 8.65 14.60
CA SER A 26 -20.90 9.69 13.56
C SER A 26 -19.54 10.39 13.57
N LEU A 27 -18.95 10.58 14.75
CA LEU A 27 -17.58 11.10 14.85
C LEU A 27 -16.55 10.12 14.25
N PHE A 28 -16.70 8.82 14.51
CA PHE A 28 -15.82 7.81 13.93
C PHE A 28 -16.01 7.70 12.42
N GLU A 29 -17.22 7.81 11.92
CA GLU A 29 -17.53 7.81 10.50
C GLU A 29 -16.84 8.99 9.77
N GLU A 30 -17.01 10.21 10.28
CA GLU A 30 -16.29 11.38 9.76
C GLU A 30 -14.76 11.23 9.78
N LEU A 31 -14.22 10.72 10.89
CA LEU A 31 -12.79 10.48 11.00
C LEU A 31 -12.30 9.38 10.05
N ALA A 32 -13.11 8.35 9.84
CA ALA A 32 -12.82 7.29 8.88
C ALA A 32 -12.83 7.84 7.44
N ASP A 33 -13.82 8.65 7.09
CA ASP A 33 -13.93 9.27 5.76
C ASP A 33 -12.76 10.22 5.48
N LEU A 34 -12.38 11.06 6.45
CA LEU A 34 -11.21 11.91 6.36
C LEU A 34 -9.92 11.12 6.20
N ALA A 35 -9.79 10.01 6.95
CA ALA A 35 -8.64 9.12 6.85
C ALA A 35 -8.61 8.41 5.49
N LEU A 36 -9.73 7.86 5.03
CA LEU A 36 -9.85 7.22 3.72
C LEU A 36 -9.52 8.19 2.59
N LYS A 37 -10.08 9.40 2.61
CA LYS A 37 -9.78 10.45 1.62
C LYS A 37 -8.30 10.80 1.54
N LYS A 38 -7.57 10.66 2.66
CA LYS A 38 -6.13 10.93 2.75
C LYS A 38 -5.28 9.70 2.37
N LEU A 39 -5.72 8.50 2.74
CA LEU A 39 -4.97 7.25 2.60
C LEU A 39 -5.22 6.57 1.27
N GLU A 40 -6.43 6.71 0.71
CA GLU A 40 -6.74 6.16 -0.60
C GLU A 40 -5.88 6.82 -1.69
N PRO A 41 -5.29 6.04 -2.58
CA PRO A 41 -4.59 6.59 -3.73
C PRO A 41 -5.56 7.44 -4.56
N LYS A 42 -5.25 8.72 -4.75
CA LYS A 42 -6.08 9.61 -5.59
C LYS A 42 -6.32 8.96 -6.95
N LYS A 43 -7.59 8.89 -7.35
CA LYS A 43 -8.01 8.34 -8.66
C LYS A 43 -7.29 9.07 -9.79
N GLU A 44 -6.91 8.31 -10.81
CA GLU A 44 -6.40 8.71 -12.12
C GLU A 44 -5.04 9.42 -12.17
N VAL A 45 -4.06 8.62 -12.54
CA VAL A 45 -2.82 9.12 -13.15
C VAL A 45 -2.70 8.42 -14.51
N SER A 46 -2.70 9.21 -15.59
CA SER A 46 -2.45 8.67 -16.94
C SER A 46 -1.13 7.90 -16.96
N PRO A 47 -1.11 6.66 -17.45
CA PRO A 47 0.10 5.84 -17.57
C PRO A 47 1.24 6.54 -18.35
N THR A 48 0.87 7.43 -19.27
CA THR A 48 1.80 8.15 -20.17
C THR A 48 2.80 9.06 -19.45
N LEU A 49 2.59 9.37 -18.17
CA LEU A 49 3.48 10.24 -17.39
C LEU A 49 4.42 9.50 -16.44
N ALA A 50 4.40 8.17 -16.43
CA ALA A 50 5.24 7.37 -15.55
C ALA A 50 6.58 7.09 -16.24
N LYS A 51 7.54 7.99 -16.04
CA LYS A 51 8.90 7.83 -16.58
C LYS A 51 9.60 6.65 -15.86
N VAL A 52 10.35 5.87 -16.63
CA VAL A 52 11.31 4.87 -16.11
C VAL A 52 12.33 5.59 -15.22
N SER A 53 12.59 5.06 -14.04
CA SER A 53 13.61 5.58 -13.12
C SER A 53 14.81 4.64 -13.08
N GLU A 54 16.00 5.22 -13.19
CA GLU A 54 17.28 4.52 -13.01
C GLU A 54 17.63 4.31 -11.54
N THR A 55 16.75 4.71 -10.60
CA THR A 55 16.94 4.51 -9.17
C THR A 55 15.94 3.50 -8.63
N ARG A 56 16.26 2.89 -7.48
CA ARG A 56 15.33 2.00 -6.75
C ARG A 56 14.08 2.71 -6.23
N TYR A 57 14.13 4.04 -6.13
CA TYR A 57 13.00 4.83 -5.63
C TYR A 57 11.81 4.76 -6.59
N ILE A 58 10.64 4.41 -6.07
CA ILE A 58 9.39 4.32 -6.84
C ILE A 58 8.60 5.61 -6.62
N PRO A 59 8.48 6.48 -7.63
CA PRO A 59 7.74 7.74 -7.52
C PRO A 59 6.26 7.51 -7.17
N ALA A 60 5.65 8.43 -6.43
CA ALA A 60 4.25 8.32 -6.01
C ALA A 60 3.27 8.19 -7.20
N LYS A 61 3.57 8.82 -8.33
CA LYS A 61 2.77 8.66 -9.57
C LYS A 61 2.79 7.21 -10.07
N VAL A 62 3.99 6.59 -10.11
CA VAL A 62 4.16 5.19 -10.53
C VAL A 62 3.43 4.25 -9.56
N LYS A 63 3.58 4.47 -8.25
CA LYS A 63 2.86 3.70 -7.22
C LYS A 63 1.36 3.72 -7.45
N ARG A 64 0.77 4.89 -7.74
CA ARG A 64 -0.67 5.01 -8.01
C ARG A 64 -1.11 4.20 -9.22
N VAL A 65 -0.37 4.30 -10.35
CA VAL A 65 -0.70 3.54 -11.55
C VAL A 65 -0.64 2.04 -11.30
N VAL A 66 0.43 1.55 -10.65
CA VAL A 66 0.57 0.12 -10.29
C VAL A 66 -0.57 -0.32 -9.35
N TRP A 67 -0.91 0.52 -8.35
CA TRP A 67 -2.02 0.23 -7.43
C TRP A 67 -3.35 0.02 -8.17
N HIS A 68 -3.70 0.92 -9.08
CA HIS A 68 -4.94 0.83 -9.85
C HIS A 68 -4.92 -0.34 -10.82
N ARG A 69 -3.81 -0.56 -11.54
CA ARG A 69 -3.65 -1.71 -12.44
C ARG A 69 -3.87 -3.03 -11.71
N ASP A 70 -3.32 -3.16 -10.51
CA ASP A 70 -3.35 -4.38 -9.72
C ASP A 70 -4.59 -4.46 -8.81
N ASN A 71 -5.50 -3.47 -8.87
CA ASN A 71 -6.73 -3.37 -8.08
C ASN A 71 -6.49 -3.41 -6.56
N GLY A 72 -5.38 -2.81 -6.07
CA GLY A 72 -5.03 -2.83 -4.66
C GLY A 72 -4.99 -4.24 -4.06
N ARG A 73 -4.55 -5.24 -4.83
CA ARG A 73 -4.55 -6.65 -4.46
C ARG A 73 -3.25 -7.33 -4.88
N CYS A 74 -2.78 -8.29 -4.08
CA CYS A 74 -1.62 -9.10 -4.42
C CYS A 74 -1.77 -9.73 -5.82
N THR A 75 -0.71 -9.68 -6.63
CA THR A 75 -0.70 -10.19 -8.01
C THR A 75 -0.18 -11.61 -8.13
N HIS A 76 0.24 -12.24 -7.02
CA HIS A 76 0.72 -13.61 -7.05
C HIS A 76 -0.38 -14.56 -7.53
N VAL A 77 -0.01 -15.46 -8.43
CA VAL A 77 -0.86 -16.54 -8.94
C VAL A 77 -0.20 -17.86 -8.57
N ASP A 78 -0.98 -18.76 -7.99
CA ASP A 78 -0.50 -20.09 -7.62
C ASP A 78 -0.37 -21.03 -8.86
N PRO A 79 0.21 -22.22 -8.69
CA PRO A 79 0.34 -23.20 -9.81
C PRO A 79 -0.99 -23.65 -10.41
N GLN A 80 -2.10 -23.47 -9.70
CA GLN A 80 -3.46 -23.79 -10.16
C GLN A 80 -4.12 -22.65 -10.91
N GLY A 81 -3.41 -21.50 -11.09
CA GLY A 81 -3.91 -20.32 -11.78
C GLY A 81 -4.77 -19.39 -10.91
N LYS A 82 -4.90 -19.63 -9.60
CA LYS A 82 -5.67 -18.80 -8.68
C LYS A 82 -4.85 -17.64 -8.18
N ARG A 83 -5.35 -16.41 -8.37
CA ARG A 83 -4.73 -15.19 -7.86
C ARG A 83 -4.96 -15.03 -6.36
N CYS A 84 -3.94 -14.59 -5.63
CA CYS A 84 -4.02 -14.26 -4.21
C CYS A 84 -5.03 -13.13 -3.94
N GLU A 85 -5.90 -13.30 -2.94
CA GLU A 85 -6.95 -12.35 -2.57
C GLU A 85 -6.51 -11.27 -1.58
N SER A 86 -5.26 -11.32 -1.07
CA SER A 86 -4.79 -10.40 -0.04
C SER A 86 -4.75 -8.96 -0.52
N LYS A 87 -5.34 -8.07 0.27
CA LYS A 87 -5.29 -6.61 0.14
C LYS A 87 -4.53 -5.95 1.29
N HIS A 88 -4.01 -6.75 2.23
CA HIS A 88 -3.38 -6.26 3.45
C HIS A 88 -1.87 -6.07 3.27
N ALA A 89 -1.35 -4.96 3.79
CA ALA A 89 0.07 -4.62 3.86
C ALA A 89 0.82 -4.81 2.52
N LEU A 90 0.18 -4.43 1.41
CA LEU A 90 0.74 -4.60 0.07
C LEU A 90 2.04 -3.81 -0.10
N GLN A 91 2.99 -4.45 -0.75
CA GLN A 91 4.32 -3.92 -1.06
C GLN A 91 4.52 -3.85 -2.57
N TYR A 92 5.22 -2.80 -3.03
CA TYR A 92 5.62 -2.68 -4.43
C TYR A 92 6.92 -3.44 -4.63
N GLU A 93 6.89 -4.45 -5.47
CA GLU A 93 8.03 -5.31 -5.76
C GLU A 93 8.43 -5.23 -7.22
N HIS A 94 9.75 -5.27 -7.48
CA HIS A 94 10.28 -5.37 -8.83
C HIS A 94 10.20 -6.82 -9.33
N VAL A 95 9.61 -7.04 -10.50
CA VAL A 95 9.54 -8.38 -11.14
C VAL A 95 10.95 -8.91 -11.39
N ILE A 96 11.79 -8.09 -12.02
CA ILE A 96 13.25 -8.29 -12.06
C ILE A 96 13.80 -7.40 -10.96
N PRO A 97 14.41 -7.96 -9.90
CA PRO A 97 14.92 -7.17 -8.79
C PRO A 97 15.86 -6.06 -9.23
N PHE A 98 15.77 -4.90 -8.61
CA PHE A 98 16.62 -3.75 -8.93
C PHE A 98 18.12 -4.10 -8.81
N ALA A 99 18.51 -4.86 -7.79
CA ALA A 99 19.89 -5.33 -7.59
C ALA A 99 20.37 -6.32 -8.68
N LYS A 100 19.46 -6.81 -9.53
CA LYS A 100 19.76 -7.67 -10.69
C LYS A 100 19.57 -6.92 -12.02
N GLY A 101 19.60 -5.58 -12.00
CA GLY A 101 19.50 -4.75 -13.19
C GLY A 101 18.08 -4.41 -13.62
N GLY A 102 17.06 -4.78 -12.83
CA GLY A 102 15.67 -4.39 -13.09
C GLY A 102 15.48 -2.88 -12.91
N LYS A 103 14.79 -2.24 -13.86
CA LYS A 103 14.47 -0.80 -13.81
C LYS A 103 13.18 -0.55 -13.05
N THR A 104 13.03 0.64 -12.48
CA THR A 104 11.78 1.09 -11.88
C THR A 104 10.86 1.61 -12.98
N SER A 105 10.08 0.70 -13.56
CA SER A 105 9.07 0.96 -14.60
C SER A 105 7.74 0.32 -14.24
N LEU A 106 6.66 0.73 -14.92
CA LEU A 106 5.32 0.17 -14.68
C LEU A 106 5.28 -1.34 -14.95
N GLU A 107 5.97 -1.81 -15.98
CA GLU A 107 6.00 -3.20 -16.41
C GLU A 107 6.80 -4.07 -15.43
N ASN A 108 7.83 -3.48 -14.80
CA ASN A 108 8.71 -4.18 -13.87
C ASN A 108 8.27 -4.06 -12.40
N LEU A 109 7.10 -3.47 -12.12
CA LEU A 109 6.57 -3.33 -10.77
C LEU A 109 5.25 -4.10 -10.63
N LYS A 110 5.03 -4.68 -9.45
CA LYS A 110 3.79 -5.37 -9.07
C LYS A 110 3.49 -5.22 -7.59
N LEU A 111 2.22 -5.44 -7.20
CA LEU A 111 1.82 -5.50 -5.80
C LEU A 111 1.90 -6.94 -5.28
N LEU A 112 2.56 -7.12 -4.14
CA LEU A 112 2.59 -8.39 -3.41
C LEU A 112 2.20 -8.16 -1.95
N CYS A 113 1.52 -9.15 -1.35
CA CYS A 113 1.37 -9.21 0.10
C CYS A 113 2.70 -9.63 0.76
N PRO A 114 2.89 -9.44 2.08
CA PRO A 114 4.16 -9.73 2.74
C PRO A 114 4.66 -11.15 2.49
N ALA A 115 3.79 -12.16 2.56
CA ALA A 115 4.17 -13.55 2.32
C ALA A 115 4.68 -13.80 0.89
N HIS A 116 3.98 -13.26 -0.12
CA HIS A 116 4.39 -13.43 -1.51
C HIS A 116 5.57 -12.54 -1.90
N ASN A 117 5.76 -11.39 -1.23
CA ASN A 117 6.97 -10.60 -1.38
C ASN A 117 8.19 -11.33 -0.83
N GLN A 118 8.05 -11.97 0.34
CA GLN A 118 9.10 -12.82 0.90
C GLN A 118 9.42 -14.00 -0.01
N LEU A 119 8.39 -14.68 -0.55
CA LEU A 119 8.57 -15.77 -1.51
C LEU A 119 9.33 -15.31 -2.76
N ALA A 120 8.96 -14.15 -3.32
CA ALA A 120 9.67 -13.56 -4.46
C ALA A 120 11.14 -13.29 -4.15
N GLY A 121 11.44 -12.78 -2.95
CA GLY A 121 12.81 -12.61 -2.47
C GLY A 121 13.59 -13.93 -2.38
N ILE A 122 12.96 -14.98 -1.82
CA ILE A 122 13.57 -16.33 -1.75
C ILE A 122 13.86 -16.88 -3.15
N GLN A 123 12.91 -16.73 -4.08
CA GLN A 123 13.09 -17.15 -5.46
C GLN A 123 14.22 -16.40 -6.17
N ALA A 124 14.33 -15.10 -5.89
CA ALA A 124 15.35 -14.25 -6.51
C ALA A 124 16.76 -14.43 -5.93
N TYR A 125 16.88 -14.63 -4.61
CA TYR A 125 18.18 -14.57 -3.91
C TYR A 125 18.54 -15.84 -3.13
N GLY A 126 17.62 -16.77 -3.01
CA GLY A 126 17.77 -17.99 -2.22
C GLY A 126 17.40 -17.81 -0.75
N LEU A 127 17.01 -18.90 -0.11
CA LEU A 127 16.54 -18.91 1.27
C LEU A 127 17.63 -18.46 2.26
N THR A 128 18.87 -18.89 2.08
CA THR A 128 19.99 -18.55 2.97
C THR A 128 20.20 -17.05 3.03
N LYS A 129 20.22 -16.38 1.88
CA LYS A 129 20.39 -14.93 1.80
C LYS A 129 19.19 -14.19 2.41
N MET A 130 17.98 -14.65 2.17
CA MET A 130 16.78 -14.00 2.70
C MET A 130 16.62 -14.12 4.21
N ARG A 131 17.16 -15.18 4.84
CA ARG A 131 17.16 -15.34 6.30
C ARG A 131 17.93 -14.26 7.04
N GLU A 132 18.93 -13.64 6.41
CA GLU A 132 19.70 -12.54 7.01
C GLU A 132 18.83 -11.30 7.30
N PHE A 133 17.70 -11.14 6.58
CA PHE A 133 16.79 -10.00 6.68
C PHE A 133 15.53 -10.29 7.49
N TRP A 134 15.39 -11.49 8.07
CA TRP A 134 14.22 -11.80 8.91
C TRP A 134 14.43 -11.23 10.31
N PRO A 135 13.32 -10.71 10.93
CA PRO A 135 13.38 -10.30 12.32
C PRO A 135 13.83 -11.49 13.18
N LYS A 136 14.80 -11.23 14.03
CA LYS A 136 15.24 -12.19 15.05
C LYS A 136 14.25 -12.20 16.20
#